data_6e01eba83527d6a56e45940792cb8a02
#
_entry.id   6e01eba83527d6a56e45940792cb8a02
#
_cell.length_a   1.000
_cell.length_b   1.000
_cell.length_c   1.000
_cell.angle_alpha   90.00
_cell.angle_beta   90.00
_cell.angle_gamma   90.00
#
_symmetry.space_group_name_H-M   'P 1'
#
loop_
_entity.id
_entity.type
_entity.pdbx_description
1 polymer ?
#
loop_
_entity_poly.entity_id
_entity_poly.type
_entity_poly.pdbx_seq_one_letter_code
_entity_poly.pdbx_strand_id
1 'polypeptide(L)'
;MKKKNILIIIALILTLVLGYLIVSVIIDNNKRNKELQEYQNKLNAIRSSYNNYININSAAIYSLEDNNYIKKGTINNIDTTLEDIDITNYQEEYFKLKNIDYYIYYKDITKIDNIEINNRYKNYIVYNENIVIPSNTKIYLKEDSYYQIDSELSLPIIIKDDDKYYVEYDNRLVYVKKEDISNIIESNNTDEEVSKGFAVLNYHFTINVEAGEQKDCQQEICLTDVQFDSQMQYLHDNEYFSLTLEEIEMFIDGKIRLPKKSVGITIDDGWHVDRSIWILEKYNLHGILFLIGTMAPPSVYASNNLEIASHTWDLHKYRGNLISTPKEEMLADLKKSKESLNDTKYFCYPYYQYNNTVISALKETGFTMAFAGFNRKVKVGEYKYLVPRYVVVNTMTVDDIAKIVK
;
A
#
# COMPACT_ATOMS: atom_id res chain seq x y z
N MET A 1 -5.59 72.49 -54.82
CA MET A 1 -4.43 71.71 -54.17
C MET A 1 -4.77 71.11 -52.79
N LYS A 2 -5.45 71.86 -51.88
CA LYS A 2 -5.67 71.34 -50.48
C LYS A 2 -6.56 70.10 -50.39
N LYS A 3 -7.60 69.87 -51.18
CA LYS A 3 -8.49 68.69 -51.13
C LYS A 3 -7.74 67.37 -51.55
N LYS A 4 -6.81 67.43 -52.51
CA LYS A 4 -6.10 66.30 -53.02
C LYS A 4 -5.08 65.74 -52.00
N ASN A 5 -4.43 66.65 -51.22
CA ASN A 5 -3.50 66.28 -50.17
C ASN A 5 -4.21 65.67 -48.95
N ILE A 6 -5.45 66.11 -48.63
CA ILE A 6 -6.26 65.53 -47.54
C ILE A 6 -6.65 64.08 -47.88
N LEU A 7 -7.11 63.84 -49.14
CA LEU A 7 -7.42 62.48 -49.60
C LEU A 7 -6.23 61.50 -49.54
N ILE A 8 -5.04 61.97 -49.90
CA ILE A 8 -3.81 61.19 -49.82
C ILE A 8 -3.46 60.83 -48.35
N ILE A 9 -3.60 61.77 -47.43
CA ILE A 9 -3.38 61.55 -45.99
C ILE A 9 -4.36 60.55 -45.42
N ILE A 10 -5.64 60.67 -45.77
CA ILE A 10 -6.68 59.72 -45.33
C ILE A 10 -6.39 58.32 -45.87
N ALA A 11 -6.00 58.20 -47.14
CA ALA A 11 -5.63 56.91 -47.73
C ALA A 11 -4.40 56.28 -47.04
N LEU A 12 -3.38 57.06 -46.68
CA LEU A 12 -2.22 56.61 -45.94
C LEU A 12 -2.57 56.13 -44.52
N ILE A 13 -3.44 56.88 -43.81
CA ILE A 13 -3.91 56.48 -42.49
C ILE A 13 -4.72 55.19 -42.57
N LEU A 14 -5.62 55.06 -43.55
CA LEU A 14 -6.39 53.83 -43.76
C LEU A 14 -5.49 52.62 -44.06
N THR A 15 -4.42 52.79 -44.85
CA THR A 15 -3.46 51.72 -45.16
C THR A 15 -2.66 51.32 -43.93
N LEU A 16 -2.27 52.27 -43.08
CA LEU A 16 -1.57 52.01 -41.82
C LEU A 16 -2.47 51.27 -40.82
N VAL A 17 -3.75 51.70 -40.68
CA VAL A 17 -4.74 51.03 -39.83
C VAL A 17 -5.01 49.60 -40.32
N LEU A 18 -5.18 49.42 -41.64
CA LEU A 18 -5.39 48.09 -42.21
C LEU A 18 -4.17 47.18 -42.02
N GLY A 19 -2.96 47.73 -42.20
CA GLY A 19 -1.72 47.03 -41.95
C GLY A 19 -1.59 46.61 -40.47
N TYR A 20 -1.94 47.48 -39.52
CA TYR A 20 -1.96 47.15 -38.11
C TYR A 20 -2.96 46.05 -37.77
N LEU A 21 -4.17 46.10 -38.30
CA LEU A 21 -5.20 45.08 -38.12
C LEU A 21 -4.77 43.73 -38.68
N ILE A 22 -4.14 43.68 -39.86
CA ILE A 22 -3.62 42.46 -40.45
C ILE A 22 -2.51 41.87 -39.58
N VAL A 23 -1.59 42.70 -39.10
CA VAL A 23 -0.51 42.24 -38.22
C VAL A 23 -1.04 41.72 -36.89
N SER A 24 -2.03 42.39 -36.28
CA SER A 24 -2.64 41.93 -35.04
C SER A 24 -3.34 40.56 -35.23
N VAL A 25 -4.09 40.37 -36.32
CA VAL A 25 -4.75 39.09 -36.66
C VAL A 25 -3.71 37.98 -36.86
N ILE A 26 -2.58 38.26 -37.49
CA ILE A 26 -1.51 37.30 -37.71
C ILE A 26 -0.88 36.90 -36.35
N ILE A 27 -0.62 37.86 -35.48
CA ILE A 27 -0.05 37.61 -34.13
C ILE A 27 -1.03 36.77 -33.33
N ASP A 28 -2.32 37.11 -33.31
CA ASP A 28 -3.36 36.36 -32.58
C ASP A 28 -3.51 34.93 -33.12
N ASN A 29 -3.50 34.75 -34.46
CA ASN A 29 -3.55 33.43 -35.08
C ASN A 29 -2.29 32.57 -34.73
N ASN A 30 -1.09 33.17 -34.75
CA ASN A 30 0.11 32.48 -34.40
C ASN A 30 0.13 32.06 -32.93
N LYS A 31 -0.36 32.93 -32.02
CA LYS A 31 -0.52 32.63 -30.61
C LYS A 31 -1.51 31.48 -30.41
N ARG A 32 -2.67 31.53 -31.06
CA ARG A 32 -3.70 30.49 -31.00
C ARG A 32 -3.21 29.14 -31.55
N ASN A 33 -2.45 29.14 -32.67
CA ASN A 33 -1.88 27.93 -33.22
C ASN A 33 -0.82 27.31 -32.28
N LYS A 34 -0.03 28.12 -31.61
CA LYS A 34 0.93 27.66 -30.62
C LYS A 34 0.23 27.03 -29.42
N GLU A 35 -0.77 27.69 -28.86
CA GLU A 35 -1.59 27.18 -27.77
C GLU A 35 -2.29 25.86 -28.13
N LEU A 36 -2.81 25.76 -29.36
CA LEU A 36 -3.43 24.53 -29.89
C LEU A 36 -2.41 23.39 -29.99
N GLN A 37 -1.21 23.68 -30.46
CA GLN A 37 -0.14 22.68 -30.58
C GLN A 37 0.36 22.22 -29.20
N GLU A 38 0.52 23.12 -28.25
CA GLU A 38 0.84 22.80 -26.86
C GLU A 38 -0.26 21.94 -26.21
N TYR A 39 -1.50 22.27 -26.43
CA TYR A 39 -2.67 21.50 -25.98
C TYR A 39 -2.66 20.07 -26.59
N GLN A 40 -2.49 19.93 -27.91
CA GLN A 40 -2.44 18.63 -28.57
C GLN A 40 -1.27 17.78 -28.11
N ASN A 41 -0.09 18.38 -27.92
CA ASN A 41 1.09 17.68 -27.39
C ASN A 41 0.83 17.15 -25.96
N LYS A 42 0.17 17.97 -25.14
CA LYS A 42 -0.17 17.58 -23.76
C LYS A 42 -1.24 16.47 -23.75
N LEU A 43 -2.27 16.57 -24.59
CA LEU A 43 -3.28 15.52 -24.76
C LEU A 43 -2.67 14.20 -25.22
N ASN A 44 -1.73 14.23 -26.17
CA ASN A 44 -1.04 13.04 -26.66
C ASN A 44 -0.18 12.41 -25.56
N ALA A 45 0.47 13.24 -24.73
CA ALA A 45 1.22 12.77 -23.57
C ALA A 45 0.30 12.10 -22.53
N ILE A 46 -0.83 12.71 -22.21
CA ILE A 46 -1.85 12.14 -21.30
C ILE A 46 -2.39 10.83 -21.86
N ARG A 47 -2.65 10.77 -23.18
CA ARG A 47 -3.18 9.59 -23.87
C ARG A 47 -2.18 8.43 -23.96
N SER A 48 -0.91 8.72 -24.24
CA SER A 48 0.14 7.68 -24.28
C SER A 48 0.40 7.05 -22.92
N SER A 49 -0.07 7.70 -21.86
CA SER A 49 0.03 7.29 -20.46
C SER A 49 -1.27 6.72 -19.91
N TYR A 50 -2.25 6.39 -20.76
CA TYR A 50 -3.50 5.72 -20.38
C TYR A 50 -3.19 4.51 -19.49
N ASN A 51 -3.75 4.48 -18.27
CA ASN A 51 -3.43 3.67 -17.09
C ASN A 51 -2.30 4.20 -16.18
N ASN A 52 -1.65 5.32 -16.49
CA ASN A 52 -0.66 5.93 -15.62
C ASN A 52 -1.32 7.02 -14.76
N TYR A 53 -0.71 7.28 -13.60
CA TYR A 53 -1.13 8.38 -12.76
C TYR A 53 -0.62 9.70 -13.30
N ILE A 54 -1.46 10.72 -13.22
CA ILE A 54 -1.05 12.10 -13.43
C ILE A 54 -0.73 12.74 -12.08
N ASN A 55 0.34 13.49 -12.00
CA ASN A 55 0.66 14.30 -10.82
C ASN A 55 0.06 15.70 -10.94
N ILE A 56 -0.53 16.16 -9.84
CA ILE A 56 -1.11 17.48 -9.68
C ILE A 56 -0.41 18.17 -8.51
N ASN A 57 0.42 19.16 -8.80
CA ASN A 57 1.20 19.86 -7.78
C ASN A 57 0.31 20.71 -6.86
N SER A 58 -0.50 21.60 -7.44
CA SER A 58 -1.49 22.39 -6.72
C SER A 58 -2.50 22.92 -7.72
N ALA A 59 -3.75 22.52 -7.58
CA ALA A 59 -4.82 22.87 -8.51
C ALA A 59 -6.16 23.03 -7.83
N ALA A 60 -7.03 23.82 -8.44
CA ALA A 60 -8.44 23.83 -8.12
C ALA A 60 -9.13 22.62 -8.77
N ILE A 61 -10.12 22.06 -8.09
CA ILE A 61 -11.05 21.08 -8.65
C ILE A 61 -12.42 21.69 -8.81
N TYR A 62 -13.17 21.22 -9.81
CA TYR A 62 -14.41 21.82 -10.26
C TYR A 62 -15.52 20.77 -10.38
N SER A 63 -16.76 21.14 -10.10
CA SER A 63 -17.96 20.43 -10.56
C SER A 63 -18.48 21.05 -11.86
N LEU A 64 -19.18 20.28 -12.67
CA LEU A 64 -19.90 20.76 -13.83
C LEU A 64 -21.38 20.98 -13.46
N GLU A 65 -21.81 22.22 -13.35
CA GLU A 65 -23.18 22.61 -12.98
C GLU A 65 -23.71 23.55 -14.06
N ASP A 66 -24.88 23.22 -14.64
CA ASP A 66 -25.51 24.01 -15.70
C ASP A 66 -24.56 24.46 -16.84
N ASN A 67 -23.70 23.52 -17.28
CA ASN A 67 -22.62 23.73 -18.27
C ASN A 67 -21.52 24.72 -17.83
N ASN A 68 -21.40 25.02 -16.54
CA ASN A 68 -20.32 25.84 -15.98
C ASN A 68 -19.46 25.04 -15.03
N TYR A 69 -18.15 25.27 -15.09
CA TYR A 69 -17.21 24.67 -14.14
C TYR A 69 -17.12 25.53 -12.88
N ILE A 70 -17.66 25.02 -11.78
CA ILE A 70 -17.71 25.68 -10.47
C ILE A 70 -16.63 25.11 -9.57
N LYS A 71 -15.76 25.97 -9.04
CA LYS A 71 -14.71 25.53 -8.11
C LYS A 71 -15.32 24.91 -6.83
N LYS A 72 -14.86 23.73 -6.47
CA LYS A 72 -15.34 22.93 -5.32
C LYS A 72 -14.22 22.52 -4.36
N GLY A 73 -13.02 23.03 -4.53
CA GLY A 73 -11.93 22.71 -3.63
C GLY A 73 -10.57 22.83 -4.29
N THR A 74 -9.58 22.17 -3.67
CA THR A 74 -8.20 22.12 -4.13
C THR A 74 -7.59 20.75 -3.93
N ILE A 75 -6.62 20.43 -4.78
CA ILE A 75 -5.73 19.27 -4.64
C ILE A 75 -4.31 19.79 -4.50
N ASN A 76 -3.52 19.18 -3.65
CA ASN A 76 -2.11 19.51 -3.48
C ASN A 76 -1.24 18.26 -3.51
N ASN A 77 -0.31 18.20 -4.45
CA ASN A 77 0.68 17.13 -4.64
C ASN A 77 0.06 15.72 -4.65
N ILE A 78 -0.98 15.53 -5.45
CA ILE A 78 -1.73 14.27 -5.59
C ILE A 78 -1.44 13.65 -6.95
N ASP A 79 -1.25 12.34 -6.93
CA ASP A 79 -1.29 11.51 -8.14
C ASP A 79 -2.68 10.89 -8.27
N THR A 80 -3.33 11.09 -9.38
CA THR A 80 -4.67 10.58 -9.67
C THR A 80 -4.79 10.09 -11.10
N THR A 81 -5.95 9.56 -11.49
CA THR A 81 -6.24 9.09 -12.84
C THR A 81 -7.38 9.87 -13.46
N LEU A 82 -7.35 10.02 -14.78
CA LEU A 82 -8.42 10.64 -15.54
C LEU A 82 -9.42 9.59 -16.07
N GLU A 83 -10.67 9.98 -16.26
CA GLU A 83 -11.60 9.21 -17.09
C GLU A 83 -11.11 9.16 -18.55
N ASP A 84 -11.67 8.23 -19.34
CA ASP A 84 -11.39 8.14 -20.76
C ASP A 84 -11.65 9.49 -21.44
N ILE A 85 -10.63 10.00 -22.11
CA ILE A 85 -10.70 11.30 -22.75
C ILE A 85 -11.21 11.07 -24.18
N ASP A 86 -12.38 11.62 -24.51
CA ASP A 86 -12.80 11.74 -25.91
C ASP A 86 -11.99 12.85 -26.60
N ILE A 87 -10.92 12.43 -27.26
CA ILE A 87 -9.98 13.32 -27.95
C ILE A 87 -10.56 13.95 -29.23
N THR A 88 -11.78 13.59 -29.64
CA THR A 88 -12.42 14.19 -30.82
C THR A 88 -12.91 15.62 -30.52
N ASN A 89 -13.05 15.98 -29.25
CA ASN A 89 -13.48 17.31 -28.81
C ASN A 89 -12.26 18.19 -28.47
N TYR A 90 -11.70 18.89 -29.46
CA TYR A 90 -10.51 19.76 -29.33
C TYR A 90 -10.71 21.03 -28.47
N GLN A 91 -11.84 21.17 -27.76
CA GLN A 91 -12.16 22.37 -26.98
C GLN A 91 -12.32 22.12 -25.49
N GLU A 92 -12.14 20.88 -25.04
CA GLU A 92 -12.21 20.58 -23.62
C GLU A 92 -10.95 21.07 -22.90
N GLU A 93 -11.14 22.02 -22.00
CA GLU A 93 -10.09 22.54 -21.13
C GLU A 93 -10.07 21.83 -19.76
N TYR A 94 -11.12 21.10 -19.42
CA TYR A 94 -11.28 20.41 -18.15
C TYR A 94 -11.44 18.91 -18.37
N PHE A 95 -10.73 18.12 -17.58
CA PHE A 95 -10.78 16.67 -17.61
C PHE A 95 -11.36 16.12 -16.32
N LYS A 96 -12.25 15.14 -16.45
CA LYS A 96 -12.88 14.48 -15.31
C LYS A 96 -11.89 13.54 -14.64
N LEU A 97 -11.86 13.55 -13.30
CA LEU A 97 -11.13 12.60 -12.49
C LEU A 97 -11.88 11.27 -12.43
N LYS A 98 -11.17 10.15 -12.54
CA LYS A 98 -11.78 8.83 -12.73
C LYS A 98 -12.56 8.34 -11.50
N ASN A 99 -12.08 8.64 -10.31
CA ASN A 99 -12.58 8.01 -9.08
C ASN A 99 -13.37 8.97 -8.19
N ILE A 100 -13.41 10.25 -8.53
CA ILE A 100 -14.18 11.28 -7.83
C ILE A 100 -14.90 12.18 -8.85
N ASP A 101 -16.07 12.69 -8.50
CA ASP A 101 -16.92 13.46 -9.43
C ASP A 101 -16.49 14.93 -9.54
N TYR A 102 -15.21 15.14 -9.87
CA TYR A 102 -14.63 16.45 -10.08
C TYR A 102 -13.82 16.52 -11.38
N TYR A 103 -13.57 17.75 -11.82
CA TYR A 103 -12.81 18.08 -13.02
C TYR A 103 -11.56 18.87 -12.65
N ILE A 104 -10.52 18.73 -13.45
CA ILE A 104 -9.27 19.48 -13.35
C ILE A 104 -8.98 20.21 -14.64
N TYR A 105 -8.42 21.42 -14.54
CA TYR A 105 -7.98 22.18 -15.70
C TYR A 105 -6.70 21.55 -16.29
N TYR A 106 -6.67 21.33 -17.61
CA TYR A 106 -5.58 20.58 -18.26
C TYR A 106 -4.18 21.15 -18.02
N LYS A 107 -4.03 22.46 -17.80
CA LYS A 107 -2.73 23.11 -17.53
C LYS A 107 -2.17 22.77 -16.16
N ASP A 108 -2.99 22.33 -15.22
CA ASP A 108 -2.60 21.99 -13.86
C ASP A 108 -2.01 20.58 -13.76
N ILE A 109 -2.12 19.77 -14.83
CA ILE A 109 -1.49 18.47 -14.92
C ILE A 109 0.00 18.65 -15.19
N THR A 110 0.86 18.29 -14.24
CA THR A 110 2.30 18.60 -14.29
C THR A 110 3.18 17.46 -14.76
N LYS A 111 2.86 16.22 -14.38
CA LYS A 111 3.69 15.05 -14.67
C LYS A 111 2.83 13.81 -14.83
N ILE A 112 3.32 12.87 -15.59
CA ILE A 112 2.71 11.57 -15.80
C ILE A 112 3.74 10.54 -15.33
N ASP A 113 3.39 9.79 -14.29
CA ASP A 113 4.27 8.78 -13.69
C ASP A 113 3.55 7.43 -13.59
N ASN A 114 4.32 6.34 -13.70
CA ASN A 114 3.89 5.03 -13.26
C ASN A 114 4.08 4.94 -11.76
N ILE A 115 2.99 4.94 -11.00
CA ILE A 115 3.01 4.78 -9.56
C ILE A 115 2.38 3.44 -9.22
N GLU A 116 3.13 2.61 -8.52
CA GLU A 116 2.60 1.41 -7.91
C GLU A 116 1.83 1.79 -6.63
N ILE A 117 0.54 1.52 -6.62
CA ILE A 117 -0.32 1.77 -5.44
C ILE A 117 -0.47 0.47 -4.68
N ASN A 118 -0.09 0.50 -3.41
CA ASN A 118 -0.43 -0.57 -2.49
C ASN A 118 -1.94 -0.54 -2.17
N ASN A 119 -2.67 -1.46 -2.79
CA ASN A 119 -4.13 -1.61 -2.63
C ASN A 119 -4.52 -2.71 -1.62
N ARG A 120 -3.60 -3.19 -0.79
CA ARG A 120 -3.88 -4.27 0.19
C ARG A 120 -5.04 -3.93 1.12
N TYR A 121 -5.21 -2.65 1.49
CA TYR A 121 -6.31 -2.17 2.31
C TYR A 121 -7.71 -2.52 1.76
N LYS A 122 -7.83 -2.77 0.46
CA LYS A 122 -9.11 -3.18 -0.17
C LYS A 122 -9.58 -4.56 0.27
N ASN A 123 -8.70 -5.35 0.88
CA ASN A 123 -9.05 -6.61 1.49
C ASN A 123 -9.57 -6.44 2.94
N TYR A 124 -9.42 -5.25 3.53
CA TYR A 124 -9.90 -5.02 4.90
C TYR A 124 -11.41 -4.84 4.92
N ILE A 125 -12.03 -5.27 6.00
CA ILE A 125 -13.46 -5.06 6.20
C ILE A 125 -13.66 -3.70 6.84
N VAL A 126 -14.40 -2.81 6.19
CA VAL A 126 -14.71 -1.49 6.73
C VAL A 126 -15.44 -1.60 8.06
N TYR A 127 -15.26 -0.61 8.93
CA TYR A 127 -16.00 -0.54 10.19
C TYR A 127 -17.47 -0.22 9.95
N ASN A 128 -18.33 -0.52 10.93
CA ASN A 128 -19.75 -0.15 10.92
C ASN A 128 -19.94 1.33 11.31
N GLU A 129 -18.98 2.15 10.97
CA GLU A 129 -18.92 3.56 11.33
C GLU A 129 -18.36 4.36 10.17
N ASN A 130 -18.96 5.51 9.93
CA ASN A 130 -18.44 6.52 9.01
C ASN A 130 -17.96 7.72 9.80
N ILE A 131 -16.85 8.32 9.38
CA ILE A 131 -16.49 9.68 9.82
C ILE A 131 -17.25 10.71 8.99
N VAL A 132 -17.66 11.80 9.64
CA VAL A 132 -18.20 12.98 8.98
C VAL A 132 -17.10 14.04 8.94
N ILE A 133 -16.69 14.39 7.72
CA ILE A 133 -15.59 15.33 7.44
C ILE A 133 -16.22 16.66 7.05
N PRO A 134 -16.03 17.73 7.82
CA PRO A 134 -16.57 19.05 7.51
C PRO A 134 -16.03 19.60 6.19
N SER A 135 -16.81 20.48 5.56
CA SER A 135 -16.38 21.27 4.40
C SER A 135 -15.03 21.95 4.67
N ASN A 136 -14.18 21.97 3.65
CA ASN A 136 -12.83 22.55 3.66
C ASN A 136 -11.82 21.89 4.61
N THR A 137 -12.13 20.71 5.17
CA THR A 137 -11.18 19.90 5.90
C THR A 137 -10.19 19.23 4.94
N LYS A 138 -8.93 19.14 5.34
CA LYS A 138 -7.90 18.43 4.57
C LYS A 138 -8.01 16.92 4.76
N ILE A 139 -8.00 16.20 3.64
CA ILE A 139 -7.94 14.73 3.57
C ILE A 139 -6.55 14.38 3.02
N TYR A 140 -5.72 13.76 3.82
CA TYR A 140 -4.31 13.58 3.54
C TYR A 140 -3.98 12.24 2.91
N LEU A 141 -3.21 12.24 1.83
CA LEU A 141 -2.49 11.06 1.35
C LEU A 141 -1.15 10.92 2.08
N LYS A 142 -0.45 12.05 2.23
CA LYS A 142 0.80 12.26 3.00
C LYS A 142 0.74 13.66 3.62
N GLU A 143 1.70 14.01 4.44
CA GLU A 143 1.75 15.31 5.13
C GLU A 143 1.56 16.51 4.18
N ASP A 144 2.24 16.50 3.03
CA ASP A 144 2.17 17.57 2.01
C ASP A 144 1.28 17.23 0.82
N SER A 145 0.51 16.14 0.91
CA SER A 145 -0.35 15.66 -0.19
C SER A 145 -1.77 15.51 0.33
N TYR A 146 -2.70 16.35 -0.16
CA TYR A 146 -4.06 16.37 0.36
C TYR A 146 -5.09 16.83 -0.67
N TYR A 147 -6.33 16.43 -0.41
CA TYR A 147 -7.54 17.00 -0.99
C TYR A 147 -8.17 17.94 0.03
N GLN A 148 -8.78 19.01 -0.45
CA GLN A 148 -9.59 19.92 0.38
C GLN A 148 -10.85 20.29 -0.39
N ILE A 149 -11.99 19.72 0.04
CA ILE A 149 -13.28 19.81 -0.66
C ILE A 149 -14.18 20.78 0.08
N ASP A 150 -14.94 21.60 -0.63
CA ASP A 150 -15.84 22.60 -0.07
C ASP A 150 -17.24 22.06 0.28
N SER A 151 -17.37 20.74 0.41
CA SER A 151 -18.59 20.07 0.87
C SER A 151 -18.28 19.12 2.02
N GLU A 152 -19.28 18.82 2.83
CA GLU A 152 -19.20 17.77 3.85
C GLU A 152 -19.14 16.39 3.19
N LEU A 153 -18.31 15.50 3.71
CA LEU A 153 -18.20 14.12 3.26
C LEU A 153 -18.49 13.17 4.40
N SER A 154 -19.11 12.04 4.08
CA SER A 154 -19.30 10.92 5.01
C SER A 154 -18.64 9.67 4.42
N LEU A 155 -17.56 9.18 5.04
CA LEU A 155 -16.74 8.09 4.51
C LEU A 155 -16.57 6.97 5.53
N PRO A 156 -16.66 5.69 5.10
CA PRO A 156 -16.49 4.54 5.99
C PRO A 156 -15.05 4.43 6.50
N ILE A 157 -14.89 4.09 7.76
CA ILE A 157 -13.58 3.88 8.39
C ILE A 157 -13.01 2.54 7.94
N ILE A 158 -11.76 2.56 7.47
CA ILE A 158 -10.99 1.36 7.10
C ILE A 158 -9.96 1.03 8.18
N ILE A 159 -9.24 2.05 8.69
CA ILE A 159 -8.25 1.87 9.77
C ILE A 159 -8.53 2.91 10.88
N LYS A 160 -8.52 2.43 12.13
CA LYS A 160 -8.58 3.27 13.33
C LYS A 160 -7.19 3.37 13.94
N ASP A 161 -6.47 4.45 13.66
CA ASP A 161 -5.18 4.71 14.29
C ASP A 161 -5.35 5.61 15.54
N ASP A 162 -4.27 5.87 16.27
CA ASP A 162 -4.33 6.58 17.55
C ASP A 162 -4.82 8.03 17.39
N ASP A 163 -4.34 8.75 16.36
CA ASP A 163 -4.65 10.15 16.07
C ASP A 163 -5.40 10.39 14.77
N LYS A 164 -5.68 9.33 13.99
CA LYS A 164 -6.21 9.41 12.62
C LYS A 164 -7.26 8.35 12.36
N TYR A 165 -8.12 8.64 11.37
CA TYR A 165 -8.93 7.64 10.69
C TYR A 165 -8.51 7.55 9.23
N TYR A 166 -8.31 6.33 8.74
CA TYR A 166 -8.07 6.10 7.32
C TYR A 166 -9.36 5.66 6.65
N VAL A 167 -9.60 6.24 5.48
CA VAL A 167 -10.77 6.03 4.63
C VAL A 167 -10.33 5.87 3.18
N GLU A 168 -11.21 5.41 2.31
CA GLU A 168 -10.94 5.44 0.87
C GLU A 168 -11.49 6.74 0.27
N TYR A 169 -10.64 7.43 -0.49
CA TYR A 169 -11.03 8.57 -1.32
C TYR A 169 -10.16 8.59 -2.59
N ASP A 170 -10.75 8.85 -3.75
CA ASP A 170 -10.07 8.79 -5.06
C ASP A 170 -9.36 7.44 -5.31
N ASN A 171 -10.00 6.33 -4.90
CA ASN A 171 -9.43 4.97 -4.98
C ASN A 171 -8.07 4.82 -4.26
N ARG A 172 -7.84 5.59 -3.22
CA ARG A 172 -6.65 5.65 -2.39
C ARG A 172 -6.98 5.55 -0.91
N LEU A 173 -6.10 4.93 -0.15
CA LEU A 173 -6.15 5.02 1.31
C LEU A 173 -5.61 6.39 1.74
N VAL A 174 -6.47 7.20 2.29
CA VAL A 174 -6.18 8.55 2.79
C VAL A 174 -6.55 8.65 4.27
N TYR A 175 -6.06 9.66 4.96
CA TYR A 175 -6.41 9.84 6.36
C TYR A 175 -6.93 11.24 6.67
N VAL A 176 -7.74 11.30 7.73
CA VAL A 176 -8.18 12.54 8.37
C VAL A 176 -7.79 12.47 9.84
N LYS A 177 -7.33 13.58 10.40
CA LYS A 177 -7.01 13.65 11.83
C LYS A 177 -8.30 13.58 12.65
N LYS A 178 -8.25 12.92 13.81
CA LYS A 178 -9.44 12.78 14.69
C LYS A 178 -9.98 14.12 15.14
N GLU A 179 -9.13 15.12 15.31
CA GLU A 179 -9.50 16.48 15.71
C GLU A 179 -10.26 17.26 14.62
N ASP A 180 -10.13 16.85 13.36
CA ASP A 180 -10.69 17.55 12.18
C ASP A 180 -12.05 16.99 11.74
N ILE A 181 -12.53 15.90 12.34
CA ILE A 181 -13.87 15.35 12.04
C ILE A 181 -14.94 16.00 12.91
N SER A 182 -16.17 16.12 12.40
CA SER A 182 -17.31 16.67 13.16
C SER A 182 -18.04 15.60 13.96
N ASN A 183 -18.14 14.38 13.45
CA ASN A 183 -18.90 13.30 14.08
C ASN A 183 -18.47 11.93 13.54
N ILE A 184 -18.88 10.88 14.26
CA ILE A 184 -18.86 9.49 13.81
C ILE A 184 -20.31 8.99 13.83
N ILE A 185 -20.77 8.44 12.71
CA ILE A 185 -22.13 7.92 12.58
C ILE A 185 -22.10 6.42 12.31
N GLU A 186 -23.05 5.69 12.86
CA GLU A 186 -23.20 4.26 12.56
C GLU A 186 -23.58 4.03 11.10
N SER A 187 -23.03 3.00 10.50
CA SER A 187 -23.39 2.51 9.16
C SER A 187 -24.06 1.14 9.27
N ASN A 188 -24.78 0.73 8.20
CA ASN A 188 -25.52 -0.55 8.18
C ASN A 188 -24.64 -1.73 7.68
N ASN A 189 -23.32 -1.66 7.79
CA ASN A 189 -22.45 -2.78 7.42
C ASN A 189 -22.62 -3.94 8.39
N THR A 190 -22.55 -5.17 7.89
CA THR A 190 -22.63 -6.36 8.71
C THR A 190 -21.27 -6.86 9.14
N ASP A 191 -21.20 -7.53 10.31
CA ASP A 191 -19.96 -8.14 10.82
C ASP A 191 -19.77 -9.60 10.38
N GLU A 192 -20.61 -10.10 9.46
CA GLU A 192 -20.61 -11.51 9.10
C GLU A 192 -19.31 -12.01 8.51
N GLU A 193 -18.60 -11.16 7.75
CA GLU A 193 -17.33 -11.50 7.08
C GLU A 193 -16.08 -11.12 7.90
N VAL A 194 -16.24 -10.57 9.11
CA VAL A 194 -15.11 -10.15 9.95
C VAL A 194 -14.47 -11.34 10.66
N SER A 195 -13.16 -11.40 10.58
CA SER A 195 -12.36 -12.38 11.32
C SER A 195 -12.42 -12.11 12.83
N LYS A 196 -12.69 -13.16 13.61
CA LYS A 196 -12.57 -13.16 15.09
C LYS A 196 -11.20 -13.64 15.55
N GLY A 197 -10.34 -13.99 14.62
CA GLY A 197 -8.99 -14.48 14.81
C GLY A 197 -8.58 -15.39 13.65
N PHE A 198 -7.28 -15.41 13.36
CA PHE A 198 -6.70 -16.16 12.24
C PHE A 198 -5.53 -17.03 12.71
N ALA A 199 -5.19 -18.04 11.91
CA ALA A 199 -4.01 -18.86 12.13
C ALA A 199 -2.76 -18.20 11.56
N VAL A 200 -1.63 -18.32 12.27
CA VAL A 200 -0.29 -18.08 11.73
C VAL A 200 0.40 -19.44 11.64
N LEU A 201 0.67 -19.89 10.42
CA LEU A 201 1.34 -21.14 10.12
C LEU A 201 2.85 -20.96 10.22
N ASN A 202 3.52 -21.90 10.88
CA ASN A 202 4.97 -21.85 11.03
C ASN A 202 5.62 -23.03 10.32
N TYR A 203 6.27 -22.75 9.21
CA TYR A 203 7.10 -23.64 8.42
C TYR A 203 8.58 -23.42 8.76
N HIS A 204 9.44 -24.34 8.27
CA HIS A 204 10.89 -24.20 8.39
C HIS A 204 11.54 -24.51 7.04
N PHE A 205 11.76 -25.78 6.72
CA PHE A 205 12.54 -26.20 5.56
C PHE A 205 11.64 -26.82 4.49
N THR A 206 11.87 -26.42 3.24
CA THR A 206 11.17 -27.01 2.08
C THR A 206 12.17 -27.72 1.18
N ILE A 207 12.13 -29.05 1.23
CA ILE A 207 13.08 -29.96 0.57
C ILE A 207 12.66 -30.15 -0.88
N ASN A 208 13.55 -29.86 -1.82
CA ASN A 208 13.35 -30.12 -3.23
C ASN A 208 13.52 -31.61 -3.54
N VAL A 209 12.38 -32.26 -3.85
CA VAL A 209 12.34 -33.72 -4.12
C VAL A 209 13.08 -34.07 -5.40
N GLU A 210 12.92 -33.27 -6.46
CA GLU A 210 13.57 -33.51 -7.76
C GLU A 210 15.10 -33.35 -7.67
N ALA A 211 15.59 -32.47 -6.82
CA ALA A 211 17.02 -32.27 -6.55
C ALA A 211 17.60 -33.35 -5.63
N GLY A 212 16.80 -34.24 -5.07
CA GLY A 212 17.24 -35.31 -4.17
C GLY A 212 17.64 -34.85 -2.77
N GLU A 213 17.10 -33.73 -2.29
CA GLU A 213 17.42 -33.12 -1.00
C GLU A 213 16.79 -33.83 0.21
N GLN A 214 15.98 -34.90 0.01
CA GLN A 214 15.29 -35.62 1.10
C GLN A 214 16.28 -36.20 2.14
N LYS A 215 17.52 -36.43 1.74
CA LYS A 215 18.58 -36.90 2.65
C LYS A 215 19.12 -35.80 3.58
N ASP A 216 18.90 -34.53 3.22
CA ASP A 216 19.50 -33.39 3.91
C ASP A 216 18.73 -33.01 5.18
N CYS A 217 17.45 -33.42 5.26
CA CYS A 217 16.65 -33.21 6.44
C CYS A 217 15.65 -34.35 6.69
N GLN A 218 15.69 -34.90 7.90
CA GLN A 218 14.79 -35.98 8.36
C GLN A 218 13.95 -35.55 9.59
N GLN A 219 13.94 -34.26 9.92
CA GLN A 219 13.16 -33.75 11.03
C GLN A 219 11.70 -33.58 10.64
N GLU A 220 10.79 -33.61 11.61
CA GLU A 220 9.36 -33.43 11.39
C GLU A 220 9.01 -32.07 10.76
N ILE A 221 9.84 -31.05 10.95
CA ILE A 221 9.67 -29.69 10.41
C ILE A 221 10.12 -29.53 8.95
N CYS A 222 10.63 -30.59 8.33
CA CYS A 222 11.07 -30.62 6.92
C CYS A 222 9.94 -31.12 6.04
N LEU A 223 9.30 -30.22 5.32
CA LEU A 223 8.31 -30.57 4.32
C LEU A 223 8.99 -30.80 2.96
N THR A 224 8.39 -31.64 2.13
CA THR A 224 8.72 -31.65 0.71
C THR A 224 8.12 -30.44 0.01
N ASP A 225 8.72 -30.01 -1.10
CA ASP A 225 8.17 -28.96 -1.94
C ASP A 225 6.76 -29.31 -2.45
N VAL A 226 6.48 -30.58 -2.72
CA VAL A 226 5.14 -31.07 -3.11
C VAL A 226 4.11 -30.87 -1.97
N GLN A 227 4.51 -31.11 -0.72
CA GLN A 227 3.63 -30.87 0.43
C GLN A 227 3.35 -29.39 0.62
N PHE A 228 4.40 -28.57 0.59
CA PHE A 228 4.26 -27.11 0.73
C PHE A 228 3.43 -26.53 -0.43
N ASP A 229 3.70 -26.95 -1.67
CA ASP A 229 2.94 -26.52 -2.87
C ASP A 229 1.45 -26.82 -2.75
N SER A 230 1.07 -28.04 -2.35
CA SER A 230 -0.34 -28.41 -2.20
C SER A 230 -1.04 -27.66 -1.06
N GLN A 231 -0.34 -27.32 0.02
CA GLN A 231 -0.90 -26.52 1.10
C GLN A 231 -1.08 -25.05 0.69
N MET A 232 -0.11 -24.47 -0.05
CA MET A 232 -0.23 -23.10 -0.60
C MET A 232 -1.31 -23.03 -1.67
N GLN A 233 -1.40 -24.03 -2.55
CA GLN A 233 -2.48 -24.15 -3.51
C GLN A 233 -3.86 -24.13 -2.83
N TYR A 234 -4.02 -24.88 -1.75
CA TYR A 234 -5.28 -24.85 -0.99
C TYR A 234 -5.62 -23.45 -0.48
N LEU A 235 -4.65 -22.71 0.06
CA LEU A 235 -4.88 -21.35 0.54
C LEU A 235 -5.27 -20.40 -0.60
N HIS A 236 -4.58 -20.51 -1.74
CA HIS A 236 -4.86 -19.73 -2.94
C HIS A 236 -6.26 -20.04 -3.51
N ASP A 237 -6.58 -21.32 -3.75
CA ASP A 237 -7.82 -21.74 -4.39
C ASP A 237 -9.05 -21.44 -3.50
N ASN A 238 -8.85 -21.30 -2.19
CA ASN A 238 -9.86 -20.89 -1.25
C ASN A 238 -9.82 -19.40 -0.91
N GLU A 239 -9.06 -18.58 -1.65
CA GLU A 239 -9.01 -17.13 -1.54
C GLU A 239 -8.63 -16.64 -0.13
N TYR A 240 -7.64 -17.28 0.52
CA TYR A 240 -7.12 -16.81 1.78
C TYR A 240 -6.26 -15.55 1.58
N PHE A 241 -6.55 -14.51 2.34
CA PHE A 241 -5.74 -13.30 2.41
C PHE A 241 -4.51 -13.55 3.31
N SER A 242 -3.34 -13.64 2.69
CA SER A 242 -2.07 -13.83 3.39
C SER A 242 -1.53 -12.51 3.93
N LEU A 243 -1.26 -12.46 5.23
CA LEU A 243 -1.02 -11.25 6.00
C LEU A 243 0.44 -10.85 6.04
N THR A 244 0.71 -9.54 6.04
CA THR A 244 1.99 -8.93 6.38
C THR A 244 2.17 -8.83 7.91
N LEU A 245 3.39 -8.59 8.36
CA LEU A 245 3.69 -8.37 9.80
C LEU A 245 2.96 -7.14 10.34
N GLU A 246 2.88 -6.09 9.55
CA GLU A 246 2.16 -4.88 9.93
C GLU A 246 0.64 -5.12 10.06
N GLU A 247 0.04 -5.87 9.15
CA GLU A 247 -1.38 -6.24 9.21
C GLU A 247 -1.69 -7.11 10.45
N ILE A 248 -0.78 -8.03 10.81
CA ILE A 248 -0.91 -8.82 12.04
C ILE A 248 -0.86 -7.91 13.27
N GLU A 249 0.08 -6.96 13.32
CA GLU A 249 0.21 -6.01 14.42
C GLU A 249 -1.01 -5.09 14.51
N MET A 250 -1.45 -4.51 13.42
CA MET A 250 -2.64 -3.65 13.36
C MET A 250 -3.92 -4.39 13.77
N PHE A 251 -4.06 -5.67 13.39
CA PHE A 251 -5.21 -6.48 13.82
C PHE A 251 -5.17 -6.73 15.34
N ILE A 252 -4.01 -7.09 15.89
CA ILE A 252 -3.83 -7.29 17.34
C ILE A 252 -4.20 -6.02 18.12
N ASP A 253 -3.80 -4.85 17.60
CA ASP A 253 -4.10 -3.55 18.18
C ASP A 253 -5.56 -3.10 17.95
N GLY A 254 -6.36 -3.87 17.19
CA GLY A 254 -7.75 -3.54 16.86
C GLY A 254 -7.91 -2.38 15.89
N LYS A 255 -6.84 -2.03 15.17
CA LYS A 255 -6.81 -0.92 14.21
C LYS A 255 -7.43 -1.26 12.86
N ILE A 256 -7.44 -2.54 12.47
CA ILE A 256 -8.03 -3.04 11.22
C ILE A 256 -8.98 -4.20 11.48
N ARG A 257 -9.91 -4.41 10.57
CA ARG A 257 -10.81 -5.56 10.52
C ARG A 257 -10.44 -6.42 9.32
N LEU A 258 -10.09 -7.66 9.56
CA LEU A 258 -9.65 -8.60 8.52
C LEU A 258 -10.81 -9.50 8.07
N PRO A 259 -10.80 -10.00 6.81
CA PRO A 259 -11.76 -11.01 6.36
C PRO A 259 -11.58 -12.34 7.11
N LYS A 260 -12.64 -13.13 7.21
CA LYS A 260 -12.62 -14.45 7.86
C LYS A 260 -11.52 -15.36 7.35
N LYS A 261 -11.28 -15.33 6.03
CA LYS A 261 -10.23 -16.11 5.38
C LYS A 261 -8.91 -15.36 5.37
N SER A 262 -8.36 -15.10 6.56
CA SER A 262 -7.02 -14.51 6.74
C SER A 262 -6.07 -15.51 7.34
N VAL A 263 -4.79 -15.48 6.94
CA VAL A 263 -3.75 -16.40 7.40
C VAL A 263 -2.38 -15.72 7.40
N GLY A 264 -1.56 -15.96 8.43
CA GLY A 264 -0.15 -15.67 8.41
C GLY A 264 0.65 -16.89 7.93
N ILE A 265 1.61 -16.71 7.03
CA ILE A 265 2.51 -17.77 6.55
C ILE A 265 3.92 -17.39 6.97
N THR A 266 4.49 -18.10 7.94
CA THR A 266 5.84 -17.81 8.44
C THR A 266 6.78 -18.99 8.19
N ILE A 267 8.06 -18.67 7.90
CA ILE A 267 9.13 -19.62 7.67
C ILE A 267 10.27 -19.21 8.59
N ASP A 268 10.82 -20.16 9.37
CA ASP A 268 11.91 -19.88 10.30
C ASP A 268 13.26 -20.28 9.72
N ASP A 269 14.35 -19.77 10.31
CA ASP A 269 15.77 -20.08 10.12
C ASP A 269 16.40 -19.48 8.85
N GLY A 270 15.91 -19.77 7.65
CA GLY A 270 16.51 -19.33 6.38
C GLY A 270 17.28 -20.43 5.62
N TRP A 271 17.17 -21.70 6.03
CA TRP A 271 17.78 -22.83 5.34
C TRP A 271 16.76 -23.56 4.46
N HIS A 272 17.14 -23.95 3.21
CA HIS A 272 16.23 -24.59 2.24
C HIS A 272 14.88 -23.87 2.04
N VAL A 273 14.93 -22.55 1.83
CA VAL A 273 13.70 -21.73 1.65
C VAL A 273 13.42 -21.33 0.20
N ASP A 274 14.34 -21.59 -0.72
CA ASP A 274 14.22 -21.17 -2.14
C ASP A 274 12.95 -21.71 -2.80
N ARG A 275 12.61 -22.97 -2.53
CA ARG A 275 11.38 -23.59 -3.04
C ARG A 275 10.14 -22.99 -2.41
N SER A 276 10.17 -22.63 -1.14
CA SER A 276 9.08 -21.93 -0.46
C SER A 276 8.82 -20.57 -1.11
N ILE A 277 9.88 -19.80 -1.37
CA ILE A 277 9.78 -18.48 -2.01
C ILE A 277 9.14 -18.61 -3.39
N TRP A 278 9.65 -19.52 -4.22
CA TRP A 278 9.11 -19.77 -5.56
C TRP A 278 7.63 -20.19 -5.54
N ILE A 279 7.22 -21.03 -4.57
CA ILE A 279 5.83 -21.48 -4.43
C ILE A 279 4.92 -20.33 -3.95
N LEU A 280 5.38 -19.47 -3.02
CA LEU A 280 4.66 -18.28 -2.59
C LEU A 280 4.41 -17.31 -3.76
N GLU A 281 5.43 -17.09 -4.60
CA GLU A 281 5.30 -16.26 -5.83
C GLU A 281 4.32 -16.90 -6.82
N LYS A 282 4.39 -18.22 -7.05
CA LYS A 282 3.49 -18.97 -7.93
C LYS A 282 2.02 -18.74 -7.60
N TYR A 283 1.68 -18.66 -6.31
CA TYR A 283 0.31 -18.50 -5.85
C TYR A 283 -0.02 -17.07 -5.42
N ASN A 284 0.91 -16.13 -5.61
CA ASN A 284 0.78 -14.74 -5.13
C ASN A 284 0.37 -14.65 -3.66
N LEU A 285 0.93 -15.51 -2.81
CA LEU A 285 0.74 -15.52 -1.37
C LEU A 285 1.90 -14.77 -0.70
N HIS A 286 1.59 -13.98 0.32
CA HIS A 286 2.60 -13.28 1.12
C HIS A 286 3.14 -14.20 2.22
N GLY A 287 4.46 -14.31 2.32
CA GLY A 287 5.17 -15.05 3.35
C GLY A 287 6.05 -14.15 4.21
N ILE A 288 6.44 -14.66 5.36
CA ILE A 288 7.30 -13.97 6.33
C ILE A 288 8.47 -14.93 6.67
N LEU A 289 9.70 -14.51 6.40
CA LEU A 289 10.89 -15.24 6.78
C LEU A 289 11.49 -14.65 8.06
N PHE A 290 11.54 -15.44 9.12
CA PHE A 290 12.32 -15.11 10.32
C PHE A 290 13.74 -15.64 10.16
N LEU A 291 14.66 -14.76 9.77
CA LEU A 291 16.02 -15.10 9.34
C LEU A 291 17.01 -15.05 10.49
N ILE A 292 17.80 -16.12 10.63
CA ILE A 292 19.02 -16.11 11.44
C ILE A 292 20.08 -15.30 10.69
N GLY A 293 20.55 -14.21 11.27
CA GLY A 293 21.39 -13.23 10.58
C GLY A 293 22.75 -13.79 10.08
N THR A 294 23.23 -14.88 10.66
CA THR A 294 24.47 -15.56 10.21
C THR A 294 24.26 -16.53 9.05
N MET A 295 23.02 -16.83 8.64
CA MET A 295 22.76 -17.79 7.56
C MET A 295 23.16 -17.24 6.19
N ALA A 296 22.59 -16.11 5.79
CA ALA A 296 22.93 -15.45 4.54
C ALA A 296 22.46 -13.96 4.59
N PRO A 297 23.00 -13.09 3.71
CA PRO A 297 22.49 -11.74 3.57
C PRO A 297 21.03 -11.74 3.13
N PRO A 298 20.19 -10.80 3.62
CA PRO A 298 18.75 -10.71 3.26
C PRO A 298 18.48 -10.63 1.75
N SER A 299 19.42 -10.06 0.99
CA SER A 299 19.31 -9.95 -0.48
C SER A 299 19.25 -11.30 -1.21
N VAL A 300 19.71 -12.39 -0.60
CA VAL A 300 19.59 -13.75 -1.15
C VAL A 300 18.13 -14.21 -1.22
N TYR A 301 17.28 -13.70 -0.32
CA TYR A 301 15.88 -14.08 -0.18
C TYR A 301 14.92 -13.01 -0.75
N ALA A 302 15.43 -12.05 -1.54
CA ALA A 302 14.63 -10.93 -2.03
C ALA A 302 13.46 -11.42 -2.93
N SER A 303 12.23 -11.11 -2.54
CA SER A 303 11.01 -11.38 -3.28
C SER A 303 9.94 -10.36 -2.91
N ASN A 304 9.08 -10.00 -3.86
CA ASN A 304 7.94 -9.12 -3.60
C ASN A 304 6.86 -9.80 -2.73
N ASN A 305 6.92 -11.13 -2.63
CA ASN A 305 5.98 -11.92 -1.84
C ASN A 305 6.55 -12.33 -0.47
N LEU A 306 7.70 -11.80 -0.06
CA LEU A 306 8.36 -12.18 1.18
C LEU A 306 8.80 -10.98 2.00
N GLU A 307 8.37 -10.90 3.24
CA GLU A 307 8.95 -10.04 4.27
C GLU A 307 10.03 -10.79 5.05
N ILE A 308 11.09 -10.09 5.47
CA ILE A 308 12.16 -10.66 6.29
C ILE A 308 12.18 -9.97 7.66
N ALA A 309 12.20 -10.79 8.73
CA ALA A 309 12.26 -10.33 10.10
C ALA A 309 13.28 -11.13 10.91
N SER A 310 13.51 -10.76 12.18
CA SER A 310 14.60 -11.28 12.98
C SER A 310 14.28 -12.63 13.63
N HIS A 311 15.25 -13.57 13.51
CA HIS A 311 15.33 -14.81 14.30
C HIS A 311 16.65 -14.88 15.09
N THR A 312 17.11 -13.76 15.66
CA THR A 312 18.43 -13.47 16.22
C THR A 312 19.52 -13.27 15.17
N TRP A 313 20.65 -12.70 15.55
CA TRP A 313 21.84 -12.69 14.69
C TRP A 313 22.56 -14.06 14.73
N ASP A 314 22.91 -14.56 15.92
CA ASP A 314 23.69 -15.79 16.14
C ASP A 314 23.26 -16.60 17.40
N LEU A 315 22.16 -16.21 18.08
CA LEU A 315 21.69 -16.87 19.31
C LEU A 315 20.71 -18.02 19.05
N HIS A 316 20.90 -18.74 17.91
CA HIS A 316 20.11 -19.92 17.52
C HIS A 316 20.92 -21.22 17.47
N LYS A 317 22.13 -21.26 18.02
CA LYS A 317 23.07 -22.42 17.87
C LYS A 317 22.56 -23.73 18.47
N TYR A 318 21.80 -23.66 19.54
CA TYR A 318 21.21 -24.82 20.24
C TYR A 318 20.00 -24.41 21.04
N ARG A 319 19.16 -25.36 21.39
CA ARG A 319 18.00 -25.14 22.23
C ARG A 319 18.42 -24.60 23.61
N GLY A 320 17.91 -23.45 24.00
CA GLY A 320 18.28 -22.75 25.24
C GLY A 320 19.31 -21.65 25.06
N ASN A 321 19.95 -21.51 23.90
CA ASN A 321 21.00 -20.52 23.67
C ASN A 321 20.52 -19.09 23.99
N LEU A 322 19.41 -18.62 23.38
CA LEU A 322 18.90 -17.30 23.63
C LEU A 322 18.57 -17.01 25.10
N ILE A 323 17.85 -17.92 25.77
CA ILE A 323 17.38 -17.73 27.14
C ILE A 323 18.47 -17.83 28.21
N SER A 324 19.61 -18.43 27.88
CA SER A 324 20.78 -18.58 28.78
C SER A 324 21.86 -17.53 28.54
N THR A 325 21.75 -16.73 27.48
CA THR A 325 22.71 -15.68 27.14
C THR A 325 22.57 -14.49 28.10
N PRO A 326 23.69 -13.95 28.61
CA PRO A 326 23.67 -12.70 29.40
C PRO A 326 22.98 -11.55 28.65
N LYS A 327 22.27 -10.67 29.40
CA LYS A 327 21.44 -9.63 28.79
C LYS A 327 22.23 -8.70 27.86
N GLU A 328 23.45 -8.31 28.23
CA GLU A 328 24.29 -7.40 27.42
C GLU A 328 24.67 -8.02 26.08
N GLU A 329 25.01 -9.31 26.07
CA GLU A 329 25.33 -10.04 24.83
C GLU A 329 24.06 -10.22 23.98
N MET A 330 22.92 -10.49 24.62
CA MET A 330 21.62 -10.59 23.96
C MET A 330 21.22 -9.27 23.29
N LEU A 331 21.37 -8.13 23.98
CA LEU A 331 21.12 -6.81 23.41
C LEU A 331 21.99 -6.52 22.16
N ALA A 332 23.27 -6.89 22.23
CA ALA A 332 24.20 -6.74 21.10
C ALA A 332 23.79 -7.59 19.89
N ASP A 333 23.41 -8.85 20.12
CA ASP A 333 22.92 -9.77 19.07
C ASP A 333 21.62 -9.25 18.42
N LEU A 334 20.62 -8.92 19.23
CA LEU A 334 19.34 -8.42 18.77
C LEU A 334 19.47 -7.10 17.99
N LYS A 335 20.31 -6.18 18.45
CA LYS A 335 20.59 -4.92 17.74
C LYS A 335 21.23 -5.20 16.40
N LYS A 336 22.23 -6.07 16.34
CA LYS A 336 22.90 -6.45 15.10
C LYS A 336 21.95 -7.12 14.12
N SER A 337 21.10 -8.04 14.58
CA SER A 337 20.07 -8.66 13.76
C SER A 337 19.12 -7.62 13.17
N LYS A 338 18.61 -6.72 13.99
CA LYS A 338 17.71 -5.65 13.58
C LYS A 338 18.32 -4.75 12.50
N GLU A 339 19.53 -4.25 12.74
CA GLU A 339 20.27 -3.37 11.80
C GLU A 339 20.53 -4.06 10.45
N SER A 340 20.83 -5.37 10.45
CA SER A 340 21.04 -6.14 9.22
C SER A 340 19.77 -6.36 8.38
N LEU A 341 18.59 -6.12 8.96
CA LEU A 341 17.27 -6.38 8.39
C LEU A 341 16.44 -5.10 8.24
N ASN A 342 17.07 -3.99 7.81
CA ASN A 342 16.43 -2.68 7.58
C ASN A 342 15.61 -2.18 8.80
N ASP A 343 16.20 -2.33 9.99
CA ASP A 343 15.58 -1.94 11.27
C ASP A 343 14.21 -2.59 11.54
N THR A 344 14.05 -3.85 11.13
CA THR A 344 12.81 -4.61 11.43
C THR A 344 12.42 -4.49 12.90
N LYS A 345 11.13 -4.36 13.16
CA LYS A 345 10.55 -4.29 14.50
C LYS A 345 9.87 -5.60 14.94
N TYR A 346 10.10 -6.68 14.18
CA TYR A 346 9.45 -7.98 14.36
C TYR A 346 10.47 -9.08 14.61
N PHE A 347 10.11 -9.99 15.51
CA PHE A 347 10.99 -11.03 16.01
C PHE A 347 10.30 -12.39 16.11
N CYS A 348 11.06 -13.48 16.01
CA CYS A 348 10.61 -14.82 16.35
C CYS A 348 11.58 -15.50 17.33
N TYR A 349 11.01 -16.16 18.35
CA TYR A 349 11.81 -16.86 19.35
C TYR A 349 12.40 -18.17 18.82
N PRO A 350 13.74 -18.33 18.81
CA PRO A 350 14.38 -19.63 18.59
C PRO A 350 13.79 -20.71 19.48
N TYR A 351 13.45 -21.85 18.87
CA TYR A 351 12.88 -23.01 19.59
C TYR A 351 11.64 -22.68 20.43
N TYR A 352 10.92 -21.56 20.12
CA TYR A 352 9.78 -21.01 20.89
C TYR A 352 10.12 -20.64 22.33
N GLN A 353 11.41 -20.48 22.66
CA GLN A 353 11.87 -20.25 24.04
C GLN A 353 11.98 -18.76 24.33
N TYR A 354 11.35 -18.37 25.42
CA TYR A 354 11.35 -17.01 25.93
C TYR A 354 11.37 -16.99 27.46
N ASN A 355 11.78 -15.86 28.01
CA ASN A 355 11.64 -15.52 29.43
C ASN A 355 11.52 -14.00 29.56
N ASN A 356 11.31 -13.51 30.78
CA ASN A 356 11.15 -12.07 31.02
C ASN A 356 12.39 -11.26 30.61
N THR A 357 13.60 -11.81 30.71
CA THR A 357 14.83 -11.14 30.29
C THR A 357 14.86 -10.95 28.78
N VAL A 358 14.52 -11.98 28.00
CA VAL A 358 14.43 -11.89 26.53
C VAL A 358 13.37 -10.87 26.12
N ILE A 359 12.16 -10.91 26.71
CA ILE A 359 11.11 -9.94 26.41
C ILE A 359 11.55 -8.51 26.76
N SER A 360 12.25 -8.32 27.87
CA SER A 360 12.83 -7.02 28.24
C SER A 360 13.86 -6.53 27.24
N ALA A 361 14.74 -7.43 26.77
CA ALA A 361 15.75 -7.11 25.76
C ALA A 361 15.13 -6.73 24.41
N LEU A 362 14.09 -7.43 23.97
CA LEU A 362 13.35 -7.10 22.75
C LEU A 362 12.73 -5.70 22.82
N LYS A 363 12.10 -5.36 23.93
CA LYS A 363 11.55 -4.00 24.16
C LYS A 363 12.62 -2.93 24.14
N GLU A 364 13.73 -3.17 24.81
CA GLU A 364 14.86 -2.24 24.91
C GLU A 364 15.54 -1.99 23.55
N THR A 365 15.59 -3.02 22.68
CA THR A 365 16.10 -2.90 21.32
C THR A 365 15.07 -2.41 20.30
N GLY A 366 13.83 -2.12 20.73
CA GLY A 366 12.78 -1.52 19.91
C GLY A 366 12.05 -2.51 18.97
N PHE A 367 12.02 -3.78 19.33
CA PHE A 367 11.07 -4.71 18.73
C PHE A 367 9.68 -4.46 19.31
N THR A 368 8.63 -4.51 18.47
CA THR A 368 7.24 -4.24 18.85
C THR A 368 6.39 -5.50 18.95
N MET A 369 6.78 -6.56 18.23
CA MET A 369 6.04 -7.80 18.20
C MET A 369 7.00 -9.02 18.08
N ALA A 370 6.65 -10.11 18.79
CA ALA A 370 7.44 -11.34 18.79
C ALA A 370 6.56 -12.59 18.74
N PHE A 371 6.93 -13.54 17.87
CA PHE A 371 6.19 -14.75 17.58
C PHE A 371 6.72 -15.96 18.39
N ALA A 372 5.77 -16.71 18.95
CA ALA A 372 6.02 -17.90 19.74
C ALA A 372 5.30 -19.14 19.16
N GLY A 373 5.13 -20.21 19.95
CA GLY A 373 4.31 -21.37 19.59
C GLY A 373 2.85 -21.21 20.02
N PHE A 374 2.29 -22.18 20.71
CA PHE A 374 0.94 -22.26 21.34
C PHE A 374 -0.16 -22.95 20.52
N ASN A 375 -0.04 -23.17 19.22
CA ASN A 375 -1.01 -23.87 18.37
C ASN A 375 -2.46 -23.35 18.55
N ARG A 376 -2.64 -22.03 18.50
CA ARG A 376 -3.94 -21.38 18.59
C ARG A 376 -3.99 -20.13 17.70
N LYS A 377 -5.17 -19.65 17.38
CA LYS A 377 -5.36 -18.46 16.56
C LYS A 377 -4.95 -17.18 17.29
N VAL A 378 -4.46 -16.22 16.52
CA VAL A 378 -4.24 -14.83 16.93
C VAL A 378 -5.59 -14.15 17.07
N LYS A 379 -5.74 -13.27 18.08
CA LYS A 379 -6.95 -12.49 18.35
C LYS A 379 -6.63 -11.03 18.58
N VAL A 380 -7.62 -10.17 18.47
CA VAL A 380 -7.51 -8.77 18.90
C VAL A 380 -7.17 -8.73 20.40
N GLY A 381 -6.25 -7.84 20.78
CA GLY A 381 -5.77 -7.71 22.15
C GLY A 381 -4.76 -8.78 22.58
N GLU A 382 -4.21 -9.56 21.65
CA GLU A 382 -3.14 -10.52 21.93
C GLU A 382 -1.90 -9.80 22.49
N TYR A 383 -1.20 -10.48 23.41
CA TYR A 383 0.06 -9.93 23.91
C TYR A 383 1.12 -9.98 22.81
N LYS A 384 1.48 -8.82 22.25
CA LYS A 384 2.33 -8.71 21.06
C LYS A 384 3.70 -9.38 21.17
N TYR A 385 4.22 -9.58 22.36
CA TYR A 385 5.48 -10.32 22.56
C TYR A 385 5.34 -11.85 22.68
N LEU A 386 4.12 -12.38 22.50
CA LEU A 386 3.84 -13.81 22.52
C LEU A 386 2.78 -14.19 21.47
N VAL A 387 2.93 -13.70 20.25
CA VAL A 387 2.00 -14.00 19.16
C VAL A 387 1.99 -15.49 18.84
N PRO A 388 0.84 -16.17 18.90
CA PRO A 388 0.76 -17.62 18.71
C PRO A 388 0.92 -18.03 17.26
N ARG A 389 1.54 -19.21 17.06
CA ARG A 389 1.66 -19.84 15.75
C ARG A 389 1.31 -21.33 15.83
N TYR A 390 0.88 -21.90 14.70
CA TYR A 390 0.73 -23.35 14.51
C TYR A 390 1.97 -23.91 13.84
N VAL A 391 2.67 -24.80 14.52
CA VAL A 391 3.83 -25.50 13.94
C VAL A 391 3.34 -26.50 12.91
N VAL A 392 3.82 -26.37 11.67
CA VAL A 392 3.50 -27.28 10.59
C VAL A 392 4.59 -28.35 10.49
N VAL A 393 4.19 -29.62 10.46
CA VAL A 393 5.09 -30.77 10.36
C VAL A 393 4.76 -31.61 9.14
N ASN A 394 5.72 -32.44 8.69
CA ASN A 394 5.64 -33.21 7.45
C ASN A 394 4.56 -34.31 7.43
N THR A 395 3.95 -34.60 8.55
CA THR A 395 2.80 -35.51 8.65
C THR A 395 1.47 -34.83 8.44
N MET A 396 1.45 -33.46 8.42
CA MET A 396 0.22 -32.70 8.20
C MET A 396 -0.17 -32.69 6.72
N THR A 397 -1.42 -33.05 6.48
CA THR A 397 -2.06 -33.02 5.17
C THR A 397 -2.67 -31.64 4.87
N VAL A 398 -3.14 -31.45 3.65
CA VAL A 398 -3.96 -30.26 3.27
C VAL A 398 -5.22 -30.15 4.12
N ASP A 399 -5.87 -31.29 4.47
CA ASP A 399 -7.05 -31.30 5.33
C ASP A 399 -6.76 -30.83 6.76
N ASP A 400 -5.55 -31.07 7.27
CA ASP A 400 -5.14 -30.60 8.59
C ASP A 400 -4.90 -29.10 8.57
N ILE A 401 -4.25 -28.57 7.53
CA ILE A 401 -4.14 -27.12 7.31
C ILE A 401 -5.54 -26.48 7.18
N ALA A 402 -6.43 -27.09 6.40
CA ALA A 402 -7.80 -26.63 6.25
C ALA A 402 -8.57 -26.50 7.58
N LYS A 403 -8.37 -27.46 8.51
CA LYS A 403 -8.97 -27.41 9.87
C LYS A 403 -8.38 -26.27 10.72
N ILE A 404 -7.07 -26.02 10.59
CA ILE A 404 -6.37 -24.98 11.36
C ILE A 404 -6.82 -23.58 10.94
N VAL A 405 -6.93 -23.33 9.63
CA VAL A 405 -7.21 -21.99 9.10
C VAL A 405 -8.71 -21.62 9.12
N LYS A 406 -9.61 -22.61 9.11
CA LYS A 406 -11.07 -22.38 9.26
C LYS A 406 -11.41 -21.85 10.65
#